data_801ba6453e912f3e7daefbd81976dbd7
#
_entry.id   801ba6453e912f3e7daefbd81976dbd7
#
_cell.length_a   1.000
_cell.length_b   1.000
_cell.length_c   1.000
_cell.angle_alpha   90.00
_cell.angle_beta   90.00
_cell.angle_gamma   90.00
#
_symmetry.space_group_name_H-M   'P 1'
#
loop_
_entity.id
_entity.type
_entity.pdbx_description
1 polymer ?
#
loop_
_entity_poly.entity_id
_entity_poly.type
_entity_poly.pdbx_seq_one_letter_code
_entity_poly.pdbx_strand_id
1 'polypeptide(L)'
;MSVAVVRDLRAHQRLDGPGQIAAFEQDLLAEFVLARSSAGITDATIRADVAAVEELREWLGRPLWETTPQHIDKFFGRHLREAMPGTKVRKAAGFAVYFEFLELRHKPDIHAATGFVVESPLDEMNRPRGGAHGRLRIPPTPREVGQLFTGWQNGLDTARKYAPAVRNYTAFRLVSLIGPRVSELCLLRMGDLRWELGWFGKVLLRGKGSNGRGKKERLVPLINGSRELLDWWVHGPRWEFDDRVNDPMAPLFPSERRRADGSSGFATTDTLRDGLAEAVAVHLPAQAGRLSPHLLRHFAASDLYRNGMDVVAIQEILGHAWLNTTMIYVHVDKTHIEDAWAGAGQRAASRFGSRR
;
A
#
# COMPACT_ATOMS: atom_id res chain seq x y z
N MET A 1 -40.00 23.73 -19.78
CA MET A 1 -40.68 23.33 -18.51
C MET A 1 -39.58 22.85 -17.56
N SER A 2 -39.32 23.62 -16.52
CA SER A 2 -38.37 23.28 -15.48
C SER A 2 -38.99 22.20 -14.59
N VAL A 3 -38.39 21.00 -14.55
CA VAL A 3 -38.82 19.98 -13.61
C VAL A 3 -38.31 20.41 -12.24
N ALA A 4 -39.25 20.85 -11.39
CA ALA A 4 -38.94 21.11 -9.99
C ALA A 4 -38.45 19.80 -9.35
N VAL A 5 -37.20 19.79 -8.91
CA VAL A 5 -36.68 18.72 -8.06
C VAL A 5 -37.50 18.77 -6.76
N VAL A 6 -38.34 17.77 -6.55
CA VAL A 6 -39.03 17.59 -5.27
C VAL A 6 -37.95 17.22 -4.25
N ARG A 7 -37.48 18.23 -3.50
CA ARG A 7 -36.66 17.98 -2.32
C ARG A 7 -37.52 17.29 -1.28
N ASP A 8 -37.00 16.20 -0.73
CA ASP A 8 -37.70 15.40 0.27
C ASP A 8 -38.08 16.29 1.46
N LEU A 9 -39.36 16.29 1.84
CA LEU A 9 -39.92 17.10 2.92
C LEU A 9 -39.30 16.80 4.30
N ARG A 10 -38.52 15.75 4.42
CA ARG A 10 -37.77 15.43 5.64
C ARG A 10 -36.66 16.40 5.99
N ALA A 11 -36.17 17.17 5.00
CA ALA A 11 -35.06 18.13 5.19
C ALA A 11 -35.44 19.39 6.02
N HIS A 12 -36.70 19.55 6.41
CA HIS A 12 -37.17 20.73 7.12
C HIS A 12 -37.73 20.43 8.53
N GLN A 13 -37.65 19.18 8.99
CA GLN A 13 -38.13 18.82 10.32
C GLN A 13 -36.99 19.01 11.33
N ARG A 14 -37.20 19.81 12.35
CA ARG A 14 -36.25 19.95 13.48
C ARG A 14 -36.05 18.58 14.12
N LEU A 15 -34.82 18.26 14.40
CA LEU A 15 -34.47 17.00 15.06
C LEU A 15 -34.69 17.19 16.58
N ASP A 16 -35.76 16.59 17.09
CA ASP A 16 -36.18 16.80 18.48
C ASP A 16 -35.75 15.70 19.47
N GLY A 17 -35.05 14.68 18.98
CA GLY A 17 -34.64 13.55 19.84
C GLY A 17 -33.33 12.88 19.46
N PRO A 18 -32.64 12.24 20.45
CA PRO A 18 -31.34 11.58 20.23
C PRO A 18 -31.36 10.53 19.13
N GLY A 19 -32.47 9.80 18.96
CA GLY A 19 -32.62 8.80 17.90
C GLY A 19 -32.69 9.40 16.50
N GLN A 20 -33.36 10.55 16.34
CA GLN A 20 -33.44 11.25 15.06
C GLN A 20 -32.09 11.86 14.68
N ILE A 21 -31.36 12.42 15.67
CA ILE A 21 -30.00 12.94 15.49
C ILE A 21 -29.07 11.81 15.02
N ALA A 22 -29.09 10.66 15.69
CA ALA A 22 -28.24 9.53 15.33
C ALA A 22 -28.58 8.95 13.92
N ALA A 23 -29.87 8.89 13.56
CA ALA A 23 -30.29 8.47 12.24
C ALA A 23 -29.80 9.43 11.16
N PHE A 24 -29.93 10.73 11.40
CA PHE A 24 -29.45 11.77 10.47
C PHE A 24 -27.94 11.74 10.28
N GLU A 25 -27.16 11.53 11.36
CA GLU A 25 -25.70 11.33 11.25
C GLU A 25 -25.35 10.09 10.41
N GLN A 26 -26.09 9.00 10.56
CA GLN A 26 -25.87 7.79 9.77
C GLN A 26 -26.19 8.02 8.27
N ASP A 27 -27.27 8.76 7.98
CA ASP A 27 -27.61 9.11 6.60
C ASP A 27 -26.51 9.96 5.96
N LEU A 28 -26.00 10.99 6.66
CA LEU A 28 -24.89 11.81 6.20
C LEU A 28 -23.62 10.98 5.95
N LEU A 29 -23.32 10.01 6.82
CA LEU A 29 -22.16 9.15 6.65
C LEU A 29 -22.35 8.17 5.46
N ALA A 30 -23.55 7.65 5.25
CA ALA A 30 -23.88 6.82 4.09
C ALA A 30 -23.74 7.60 2.78
N GLU A 31 -24.24 8.84 2.73
CA GLU A 31 -24.08 9.72 1.57
C GLU A 31 -22.61 10.10 1.32
N PHE A 32 -21.82 10.30 2.38
CA PHE A 32 -20.37 10.49 2.26
C PHE A 32 -19.71 9.28 1.59
N VAL A 33 -20.01 8.07 2.04
CA VAL A 33 -19.49 6.83 1.44
C VAL A 33 -19.86 6.75 -0.04
N LEU A 34 -21.11 7.04 -0.38
CA LEU A 34 -21.60 7.04 -1.76
C LEU A 34 -20.86 8.09 -2.62
N ALA A 35 -20.69 9.30 -2.09
CA ALA A 35 -19.97 10.38 -2.78
C ALA A 35 -18.51 10.01 -3.06
N ARG A 36 -17.83 9.41 -2.07
CA ARG A 36 -16.45 8.94 -2.22
C ARG A 36 -16.32 7.79 -3.23
N SER A 37 -17.28 6.87 -3.21
CA SER A 37 -17.34 5.75 -4.16
C SER A 37 -17.55 6.24 -5.59
N SER A 38 -18.49 7.18 -5.79
CA SER A 38 -18.76 7.81 -7.09
C SER A 38 -17.55 8.58 -7.64
N ALA A 39 -16.72 9.14 -6.76
CA ALA A 39 -15.46 9.79 -7.12
C ALA A 39 -14.33 8.79 -7.45
N GLY A 40 -14.59 7.48 -7.44
CA GLY A 40 -13.61 6.44 -7.75
C GLY A 40 -12.58 6.21 -6.65
N ILE A 41 -12.86 6.62 -5.42
CA ILE A 41 -11.99 6.37 -4.28
C ILE A 41 -12.09 4.89 -3.88
N THR A 42 -10.96 4.29 -3.52
CA THR A 42 -10.94 2.85 -3.18
C THR A 42 -11.62 2.57 -1.84
N ASP A 43 -12.29 1.41 -1.73
CA ASP A 43 -12.96 0.96 -0.50
C ASP A 43 -12.05 0.99 0.74
N ALA A 44 -10.77 0.67 0.59
CA ALA A 44 -9.81 0.73 1.68
C ALA A 44 -9.56 2.16 2.18
N THR A 45 -9.58 3.15 1.29
CA THR A 45 -9.47 4.57 1.65
C THR A 45 -10.76 5.05 2.31
N ILE A 46 -11.92 4.70 1.71
CA ILE A 46 -13.23 5.06 2.27
C ILE A 46 -13.38 4.49 3.69
N ARG A 47 -13.09 3.20 3.88
CA ARG A 47 -13.12 2.60 5.23
C ARG A 47 -12.19 3.29 6.22
N ALA A 48 -11.01 3.72 5.79
CA ALA A 48 -10.07 4.42 6.66
C ALA A 48 -10.55 5.86 7.01
N ASP A 49 -11.19 6.54 6.07
CA ASP A 49 -11.79 7.86 6.29
C ASP A 49 -12.98 7.73 7.25
N VAL A 50 -13.89 6.77 7.01
CA VAL A 50 -15.05 6.47 7.87
C VAL A 50 -14.61 6.10 9.29
N ALA A 51 -13.65 5.18 9.44
CA ALA A 51 -13.16 4.79 10.76
C ALA A 51 -12.55 5.97 11.54
N ALA A 52 -11.87 6.89 10.85
CA ALA A 52 -11.35 8.10 11.50
C ALA A 52 -12.48 9.01 11.99
N VAL A 53 -13.52 9.21 11.15
CA VAL A 53 -14.70 10.03 11.47
C VAL A 53 -15.50 9.43 12.63
N GLU A 54 -15.73 8.11 12.63
CA GLU A 54 -16.42 7.40 13.71
C GLU A 54 -15.66 7.51 15.03
N GLU A 55 -14.34 7.34 15.04
CA GLU A 55 -13.51 7.51 16.23
C GLU A 55 -13.60 8.93 16.81
N LEU A 56 -13.64 9.96 15.94
CA LEU A 56 -13.85 11.34 16.39
C LEU A 56 -15.24 11.51 17.02
N ARG A 57 -16.27 10.94 16.38
CA ARG A 57 -17.66 10.96 16.86
C ARG A 57 -17.81 10.32 18.23
N GLU A 58 -17.25 9.12 18.40
CA GLU A 58 -17.27 8.39 19.67
C GLU A 58 -16.56 9.16 20.78
N TRP A 59 -15.38 9.71 20.48
CA TRP A 59 -14.63 10.52 21.43
C TRP A 59 -15.35 11.82 21.80
N LEU A 60 -15.99 12.49 20.83
CA LEU A 60 -16.71 13.75 21.01
C LEU A 60 -17.98 13.56 21.88
N GLY A 61 -18.68 12.43 21.71
CA GLY A 61 -19.92 12.10 22.41
C GLY A 61 -21.11 12.98 22.04
N ARG A 62 -21.03 13.67 20.90
CA ARG A 62 -22.07 14.56 20.34
C ARG A 62 -21.97 14.60 18.82
N PRO A 63 -22.98 15.15 18.11
CA PRO A 63 -22.95 15.21 16.65
C PRO A 63 -21.74 15.92 16.09
N LEU A 64 -21.23 15.40 14.95
CA LEU A 64 -20.01 15.92 14.35
C LEU A 64 -20.11 17.36 13.85
N TRP A 65 -21.30 17.85 13.48
CA TRP A 65 -21.49 19.26 13.11
C TRP A 65 -21.30 20.25 14.27
N GLU A 66 -21.22 19.77 15.50
CA GLU A 66 -20.86 20.56 16.68
C GLU A 66 -19.35 20.60 16.96
N THR A 67 -18.55 19.99 16.11
CA THR A 67 -17.10 19.95 16.28
C THR A 67 -16.52 21.36 16.07
N THR A 68 -15.72 21.80 17.05
CA THR A 68 -15.00 23.07 17.00
C THR A 68 -13.50 22.85 16.86
N PRO A 69 -12.70 23.87 16.47
CA PRO A 69 -11.25 23.77 16.47
C PRO A 69 -10.66 23.31 17.79
N GLN A 70 -11.22 23.78 18.93
CA GLN A 70 -10.76 23.37 20.26
C GLN A 70 -11.03 21.88 20.56
N HIS A 71 -12.07 21.28 19.95
CA HIS A 71 -12.28 19.82 20.05
C HIS A 71 -11.18 19.06 19.30
N ILE A 72 -10.79 19.53 18.12
CA ILE A 72 -9.69 18.93 17.34
C ILE A 72 -8.35 19.08 18.06
N ASP A 73 -8.08 20.24 18.70
CA ASP A 73 -6.88 20.44 19.52
C ASP A 73 -6.80 19.41 20.64
N LYS A 74 -7.91 19.18 21.36
CA LYS A 74 -7.99 18.19 22.43
C LYS A 74 -7.88 16.76 21.90
N PHE A 75 -8.50 16.46 20.75
CA PHE A 75 -8.46 15.15 20.13
C PHE A 75 -7.03 14.78 19.73
N PHE A 76 -6.31 15.64 18.99
CA PHE A 76 -4.93 15.37 18.62
C PHE A 76 -3.93 15.56 19.78
N GLY A 77 -4.17 16.51 20.67
CA GLY A 77 -3.25 16.85 21.75
C GLY A 77 -3.35 15.95 22.97
N ARG A 78 -4.52 15.35 23.21
CA ARG A 78 -4.76 14.47 24.39
C ARG A 78 -5.08 13.04 24.02
N HIS A 79 -6.19 12.82 23.25
CA HIS A 79 -6.64 11.47 22.90
C HIS A 79 -5.63 10.74 22.00
N LEU A 80 -5.08 11.41 21.01
CA LEU A 80 -4.07 10.86 20.13
C LEU A 80 -2.64 11.29 20.47
N ARG A 81 -2.36 11.70 21.71
CA ARG A 81 -1.03 12.21 22.09
C ARG A 81 0.09 11.25 21.72
N GLU A 82 -0.06 9.98 22.02
CA GLU A 82 0.93 8.92 21.78
C GLU A 82 0.91 8.37 20.35
N ALA A 83 -0.08 8.77 19.54
CA ALA A 83 -0.18 8.28 18.17
C ALA A 83 0.95 8.83 17.29
N MET A 84 1.43 7.99 16.38
CA MET A 84 2.48 8.36 15.42
C MET A 84 2.04 9.56 14.56
N PRO A 85 2.96 10.49 14.22
CA PRO A 85 2.63 11.67 13.41
C PRO A 85 1.91 11.34 12.10
N GLY A 86 2.33 10.27 11.40
CA GLY A 86 1.66 9.83 10.17
C GLY A 86 0.21 9.36 10.37
N THR A 87 -0.11 8.82 11.54
CA THR A 87 -1.49 8.45 11.91
C THR A 87 -2.35 9.69 12.10
N LYS A 88 -1.82 10.69 12.82
CA LYS A 88 -2.51 11.98 13.01
C LYS A 88 -2.79 12.69 11.70
N VAL A 89 -1.78 12.77 10.82
CA VAL A 89 -1.92 13.38 9.46
C VAL A 89 -2.98 12.66 8.64
N ARG A 90 -2.99 11.32 8.66
CA ARG A 90 -3.98 10.53 7.91
C ARG A 90 -5.41 10.77 8.43
N LYS A 91 -5.59 10.80 9.76
CA LYS A 91 -6.91 11.09 10.36
C LYS A 91 -7.36 12.51 10.03
N ALA A 92 -6.47 13.50 10.15
CA ALA A 92 -6.77 14.88 9.78
C ALA A 92 -7.17 15.01 8.30
N ALA A 93 -6.56 14.24 7.39
CA ALA A 93 -6.98 14.21 5.99
C ALA A 93 -8.41 13.63 5.82
N GLY A 94 -8.76 12.57 6.56
CA GLY A 94 -10.12 12.02 6.58
C GLY A 94 -11.15 13.03 7.11
N PHE A 95 -10.81 13.72 8.20
CA PHE A 95 -11.68 14.79 8.75
C PHE A 95 -11.88 15.93 7.76
N ALA A 96 -10.80 16.43 7.14
CA ALA A 96 -10.87 17.50 6.18
C ALA A 96 -11.85 17.19 5.04
N VAL A 97 -11.76 15.99 4.47
CA VAL A 97 -12.64 15.58 3.37
C VAL A 97 -14.08 15.37 3.84
N TYR A 98 -14.31 14.89 5.06
CA TYR A 98 -15.65 14.71 5.60
C TYR A 98 -16.32 16.05 5.89
N PHE A 99 -15.64 16.99 6.55
CA PHE A 99 -16.19 18.32 6.82
C PHE A 99 -16.39 19.14 5.54
N GLU A 100 -15.49 19.03 4.57
CA GLU A 100 -15.69 19.61 3.23
C GLU A 100 -16.95 19.06 2.56
N PHE A 101 -17.21 17.75 2.67
CA PHE A 101 -18.44 17.14 2.17
C PHE A 101 -19.68 17.72 2.87
N LEU A 102 -19.67 17.86 4.20
CA LEU A 102 -20.78 18.48 4.94
C LEU A 102 -21.01 19.93 4.53
N GLU A 103 -19.94 20.71 4.40
CA GLU A 103 -20.03 22.12 3.99
C GLU A 103 -20.61 22.27 2.59
N LEU A 104 -20.13 21.48 1.64
CA LEU A 104 -20.50 21.60 0.23
C LEU A 104 -21.92 21.10 -0.05
N ARG A 105 -22.37 20.05 0.64
CA ARG A 105 -23.62 19.36 0.28
C ARG A 105 -24.74 19.49 1.29
N HIS A 106 -24.41 19.60 2.58
CA HIS A 106 -25.38 19.48 3.66
C HIS A 106 -25.43 20.67 4.63
N LYS A 107 -24.61 21.71 4.42
CA LYS A 107 -24.61 22.89 5.31
C LYS A 107 -26.00 23.50 5.49
N PRO A 108 -26.83 23.71 4.44
CA PRO A 108 -28.18 24.21 4.61
C PRO A 108 -29.12 23.25 5.35
N ASP A 109 -29.01 21.95 5.06
CA ASP A 109 -29.88 20.93 5.64
C ASP A 109 -29.60 20.74 7.14
N ILE A 110 -28.31 20.71 7.51
CA ILE A 110 -27.85 20.64 8.91
C ILE A 110 -28.36 21.91 9.66
N HIS A 111 -28.20 23.09 9.06
CA HIS A 111 -28.66 24.30 9.71
C HIS A 111 -30.19 24.32 9.89
N ALA A 112 -30.94 23.92 8.89
CA ALA A 112 -32.41 23.85 8.98
C ALA A 112 -32.89 22.83 10.03
N ALA A 113 -32.21 21.67 10.12
CA ALA A 113 -32.58 20.59 11.04
C ALA A 113 -32.16 20.82 12.48
N THR A 114 -31.00 21.46 12.72
CA THR A 114 -30.34 21.54 14.02
C THR A 114 -30.08 22.95 14.55
N GLY A 115 -30.12 23.95 13.66
CA GLY A 115 -29.71 25.33 13.96
C GLY A 115 -28.19 25.56 13.94
N PHE A 116 -27.38 24.51 13.78
CA PHE A 116 -25.92 24.64 13.71
C PHE A 116 -25.45 24.95 12.29
N VAL A 117 -24.45 25.83 12.20
CA VAL A 117 -23.73 26.08 10.94
C VAL A 117 -22.46 25.24 10.95
N VAL A 118 -22.42 24.20 10.13
CA VAL A 118 -21.24 23.34 10.03
C VAL A 118 -20.10 24.07 9.31
N GLU A 119 -18.92 24.02 9.90
CA GLU A 119 -17.67 24.54 9.34
C GLU A 119 -16.55 23.55 9.64
N SER A 120 -15.52 23.55 8.78
CA SER A 120 -14.35 22.68 9.02
C SER A 120 -13.67 23.08 10.35
N PRO A 121 -13.55 22.16 11.30
CA PRO A 121 -12.85 22.43 12.55
C PRO A 121 -11.33 22.34 12.43
N LEU A 122 -10.82 22.05 11.22
CA LEU A 122 -9.39 21.97 10.93
C LEU A 122 -8.90 23.28 10.34
N ASP A 123 -7.93 23.88 10.99
CA ASP A 123 -7.25 25.10 10.56
C ASP A 123 -5.71 24.89 10.46
N GLU A 124 -4.98 25.96 10.13
CA GLU A 124 -3.52 25.91 10.01
C GLU A 124 -2.80 25.62 11.34
N MET A 125 -3.44 25.93 12.47
CA MET A 125 -2.84 25.79 13.81
C MET A 125 -2.96 24.36 14.34
N ASN A 126 -4.09 23.68 14.06
CA ASN A 126 -4.40 22.35 14.58
C ASN A 126 -4.19 21.21 13.59
N ARG A 127 -3.91 21.52 12.31
CA ARG A 127 -3.62 20.49 11.31
C ARG A 127 -2.29 19.81 11.60
N PRO A 128 -2.27 18.49 11.89
CA PRO A 128 -1.03 17.79 12.20
C PRO A 128 -0.04 17.87 11.03
N ARG A 129 1.18 18.27 11.32
CA ARG A 129 2.26 18.28 10.33
C ARG A 129 2.94 16.92 10.33
N GLY A 130 3.10 16.34 9.18
CA GLY A 130 3.92 15.13 9.02
C GLY A 130 5.36 15.48 9.32
N GLY A 131 5.99 14.77 10.25
CA GLY A 131 7.43 14.82 10.34
C GLY A 131 8.01 14.35 9.00
N ALA A 132 8.86 15.15 8.39
CA ALA A 132 9.52 14.85 7.11
C ALA A 132 10.33 13.53 7.16
N HIS A 133 10.55 13.01 8.34
CA HIS A 133 11.38 11.83 8.61
C HIS A 133 10.61 10.88 9.53
N GLY A 134 9.78 10.01 8.95
CA GLY A 134 9.46 8.75 9.63
C GLY A 134 10.80 8.07 10.01
N ARG A 135 10.82 7.27 11.10
CA ARG A 135 12.01 6.47 11.45
C ARG A 135 12.56 5.83 10.19
N LEU A 136 13.84 6.14 9.89
CA LEU A 136 14.55 5.54 8.77
C LEU A 136 14.44 4.02 8.92
N ARG A 137 13.70 3.39 8.03
CA ARG A 137 13.52 1.94 8.05
C ARG A 137 14.69 1.33 7.31
N ILE A 138 15.69 0.89 8.05
CA ILE A 138 16.88 0.24 7.49
C ILE A 138 16.44 -1.10 6.89
N PRO A 139 16.66 -1.33 5.60
CA PRO A 139 16.36 -2.62 4.97
C PRO A 139 17.29 -3.70 5.55
N PRO A 140 16.88 -4.98 5.49
CA PRO A 140 17.75 -6.08 5.88
C PRO A 140 18.99 -6.13 4.99
N THR A 141 20.07 -6.64 5.54
CA THR A 141 21.33 -6.87 4.81
C THR A 141 21.21 -8.04 3.81
N PRO A 142 22.08 -8.13 2.79
CA PRO A 142 22.12 -9.29 1.88
C PRO A 142 22.31 -10.62 2.62
N ARG A 143 23.09 -10.62 3.69
CA ARG A 143 23.31 -11.81 4.53
C ARG A 143 22.03 -12.25 5.22
N GLU A 144 21.28 -11.32 5.81
CA GLU A 144 19.99 -11.60 6.47
C GLU A 144 18.95 -12.11 5.48
N VAL A 145 18.86 -11.49 4.29
CA VAL A 145 17.96 -11.95 3.23
C VAL A 145 18.37 -13.33 2.71
N GLY A 146 19.67 -13.57 2.52
CA GLY A 146 20.19 -14.89 2.19
C GLY A 146 19.84 -15.94 3.23
N GLN A 147 20.05 -15.65 4.53
CA GLN A 147 19.69 -16.53 5.64
C GLN A 147 18.19 -16.85 5.64
N LEU A 148 17.33 -15.84 5.51
CA LEU A 148 15.87 -16.00 5.47
C LEU A 148 15.47 -16.98 4.35
N PHE A 149 15.87 -16.71 3.11
CA PHE A 149 15.41 -17.50 1.97
C PHE A 149 16.04 -18.88 1.90
N THR A 150 17.28 -19.04 2.31
CA THR A 150 17.91 -20.39 2.41
C THR A 150 17.21 -21.22 3.48
N GLY A 151 16.98 -20.68 4.67
CA GLY A 151 16.24 -21.36 5.73
C GLY A 151 14.81 -21.70 5.31
N TRP A 152 14.11 -20.74 4.70
CA TRP A 152 12.74 -20.94 4.22
C TRP A 152 12.66 -22.04 3.15
N GLN A 153 13.57 -22.02 2.17
CA GLN A 153 13.64 -23.02 1.11
C GLN A 153 13.88 -24.43 1.68
N ASN A 154 14.83 -24.57 2.60
CA ASN A 154 15.13 -25.85 3.25
C ASN A 154 13.95 -26.38 4.11
N GLY A 155 13.09 -25.51 4.57
CA GLY A 155 11.90 -25.87 5.35
C GLY A 155 10.66 -26.20 4.51
N LEU A 156 10.68 -26.04 3.18
CA LEU A 156 9.50 -26.24 2.34
C LEU A 156 9.00 -27.68 2.37
N ASP A 157 9.90 -28.66 2.27
CA ASP A 157 9.56 -30.09 2.19
C ASP A 157 8.95 -30.61 3.51
N THR A 158 9.22 -29.93 4.62
CA THR A 158 8.70 -30.27 5.95
C THR A 158 7.52 -29.39 6.38
N ALA A 159 7.09 -28.46 5.54
CA ALA A 159 6.00 -27.55 5.85
C ALA A 159 4.68 -28.32 6.00
N ARG A 160 3.92 -28.00 7.07
CA ARG A 160 2.60 -28.63 7.32
C ARG A 160 1.66 -28.54 6.12
N LYS A 161 1.76 -27.47 5.35
CA LYS A 161 1.02 -27.25 4.10
C LYS A 161 2.02 -26.79 3.04
N TYR A 162 2.45 -27.69 2.21
CA TYR A 162 3.45 -27.41 1.18
C TYR A 162 3.03 -26.31 0.21
N ALA A 163 1.84 -26.43 -0.40
CA ALA A 163 1.38 -25.50 -1.43
C ALA A 163 1.34 -24.02 -0.96
N PRO A 164 0.72 -23.66 0.17
CA PRO A 164 0.80 -22.29 0.69
C PRO A 164 2.21 -21.83 1.06
N ALA A 165 3.03 -22.73 1.61
CA ALA A 165 4.40 -22.40 2.01
C ALA A 165 5.27 -22.04 0.79
N VAL A 166 5.24 -22.86 -0.25
CA VAL A 166 6.01 -22.64 -1.47
C VAL A 166 5.50 -21.45 -2.26
N ARG A 167 4.17 -21.19 -2.27
CA ARG A 167 3.60 -19.96 -2.84
C ARG A 167 4.14 -18.72 -2.15
N ASN A 168 4.10 -18.70 -0.82
CA ASN A 168 4.56 -17.56 -0.05
C ASN A 168 6.07 -17.33 -0.22
N TYR A 169 6.85 -18.41 -0.21
CA TYR A 169 8.27 -18.36 -0.53
C TYR A 169 8.53 -17.72 -1.89
N THR A 170 7.88 -18.23 -2.96
CA THR A 170 8.06 -17.73 -4.33
C THR A 170 7.65 -16.26 -4.44
N ALA A 171 6.50 -15.89 -3.86
CA ALA A 171 6.00 -14.52 -3.88
C ALA A 171 6.99 -13.54 -3.24
N PHE A 172 7.51 -13.86 -2.06
CA PHE A 172 8.45 -12.96 -1.37
C PHE A 172 9.89 -13.05 -1.88
N ARG A 173 10.28 -14.18 -2.43
CA ARG A 173 11.53 -14.26 -3.17
C ARG A 173 11.49 -13.33 -4.38
N LEU A 174 10.38 -13.31 -5.12
CA LEU A 174 10.16 -12.36 -6.21
C LEU A 174 10.23 -10.89 -5.73
N VAL A 175 9.65 -10.58 -4.54
CA VAL A 175 9.79 -9.24 -3.95
C VAL A 175 11.24 -8.88 -3.69
N SER A 176 12.05 -9.82 -3.20
CA SER A 176 13.47 -9.56 -2.91
C SER A 176 14.33 -9.38 -4.17
N LEU A 177 13.89 -9.89 -5.32
CA LEU A 177 14.64 -9.85 -6.58
C LEU A 177 14.32 -8.62 -7.44
N ILE A 178 13.03 -8.30 -7.64
CA ILE A 178 12.56 -7.21 -8.52
C ILE A 178 11.57 -6.24 -7.87
N GLY A 179 11.29 -6.41 -6.59
CA GLY A 179 10.59 -5.44 -5.76
C GLY A 179 9.11 -5.14 -6.06
N PRO A 180 8.24 -6.07 -6.52
CA PRO A 180 6.82 -5.79 -6.66
C PRO A 180 6.16 -5.49 -5.30
N ARG A 181 5.06 -4.73 -5.31
CA ARG A 181 4.26 -4.54 -4.10
C ARG A 181 3.44 -5.80 -3.82
N VAL A 182 3.20 -6.10 -2.54
CA VAL A 182 2.36 -7.27 -2.18
C VAL A 182 0.97 -7.22 -2.82
N SER A 183 0.38 -6.04 -2.95
CA SER A 183 -0.90 -5.88 -3.64
C SER A 183 -0.81 -6.13 -5.15
N GLU A 184 0.33 -5.91 -5.77
CA GLU A 184 0.58 -6.24 -7.18
C GLU A 184 0.70 -7.75 -7.36
N LEU A 185 1.38 -8.45 -6.44
CA LEU A 185 1.46 -9.92 -6.44
C LEU A 185 0.07 -10.58 -6.39
N CYS A 186 -0.81 -10.05 -5.52
CA CYS A 186 -2.18 -10.56 -5.37
C CYS A 186 -3.06 -10.36 -6.63
N LEU A 187 -2.61 -9.61 -7.61
CA LEU A 187 -3.34 -9.35 -8.85
C LEU A 187 -2.71 -10.01 -10.07
N LEU A 188 -1.54 -10.67 -9.88
CA LEU A 188 -0.83 -11.32 -10.98
C LEU A 188 -1.58 -12.53 -11.49
N ARG A 189 -1.66 -12.63 -12.81
CA ARG A 189 -2.24 -13.74 -13.55
C ARG A 189 -1.17 -14.52 -14.30
N MET A 190 -1.46 -15.72 -14.71
CA MET A 190 -0.57 -16.53 -15.54
C MET A 190 -0.20 -15.81 -16.84
N GLY A 191 -1.16 -15.16 -17.49
CA GLY A 191 -0.94 -14.39 -18.73
C GLY A 191 -0.18 -13.06 -18.57
N ASP A 192 0.16 -12.68 -17.32
CA ASP A 192 1.02 -11.52 -17.08
C ASP A 192 2.51 -11.82 -17.22
N LEU A 193 2.87 -13.11 -17.28
CA LEU A 193 4.21 -13.56 -17.59
C LEU A 193 4.42 -13.53 -19.09
N ARG A 194 5.25 -12.62 -19.54
CA ARG A 194 5.60 -12.40 -20.97
C ARG A 194 7.00 -12.95 -21.23
N TRP A 195 7.09 -14.26 -21.35
CA TRP A 195 8.35 -14.98 -21.53
C TRP A 195 9.09 -14.59 -22.80
N GLU A 196 8.32 -14.18 -23.82
CA GLU A 196 8.79 -13.81 -25.15
C GLU A 196 9.36 -12.38 -25.25
N LEU A 197 9.14 -11.55 -24.22
CA LEU A 197 9.55 -10.15 -24.27
C LEU A 197 10.98 -9.92 -23.76
N GLY A 198 11.90 -9.69 -24.68
CA GLY A 198 13.31 -9.40 -24.39
C GLY A 198 14.07 -10.64 -23.90
N TRP A 199 15.33 -10.46 -23.48
CA TRP A 199 16.23 -11.54 -23.11
C TRP A 199 15.79 -12.31 -21.85
N PHE A 200 15.20 -11.59 -20.91
CA PHE A 200 14.84 -12.14 -19.60
C PHE A 200 13.36 -12.50 -19.47
N GLY A 201 12.54 -12.16 -20.48
CA GLY A 201 11.09 -12.09 -20.29
C GLY A 201 10.69 -10.90 -19.42
N LYS A 202 9.40 -10.63 -19.32
CA LYS A 202 8.85 -9.54 -18.49
C LYS A 202 7.62 -10.00 -17.72
N VAL A 203 7.34 -9.35 -16.61
CA VAL A 203 6.09 -9.49 -15.89
C VAL A 203 5.29 -8.18 -15.94
N LEU A 204 4.00 -8.26 -16.24
CA LEU A 204 3.09 -7.12 -16.22
C LEU A 204 2.57 -6.89 -14.81
N LEU A 205 3.04 -5.83 -14.16
CA LEU A 205 2.58 -5.42 -12.83
C LEU A 205 1.52 -4.33 -12.94
N ARG A 206 0.39 -4.54 -12.22
CA ARG A 206 -0.71 -3.58 -12.13
C ARG A 206 -0.69 -2.89 -10.79
N GLY A 207 -0.27 -1.63 -10.77
CA GLY A 207 -0.25 -0.81 -9.57
C GLY A 207 -1.62 -0.25 -9.19
N LYS A 208 -1.77 0.17 -7.93
CA LYS A 208 -2.93 0.95 -7.47
C LYS A 208 -2.90 2.31 -8.19
N GLY A 209 -3.99 2.69 -8.84
CA GLY A 209 -4.15 4.05 -9.37
C GLY A 209 -4.07 5.09 -8.25
N SER A 210 -3.58 6.28 -8.56
CA SER A 210 -3.54 7.43 -7.66
C SER A 210 -4.42 8.53 -8.22
N ASN A 211 -5.23 9.16 -7.38
CA ASN A 211 -6.05 10.35 -7.69
C ASN A 211 -6.95 10.23 -8.92
N GLY A 212 -7.75 9.14 -9.01
CA GLY A 212 -8.69 8.96 -10.13
C GLY A 212 -8.03 8.65 -11.49
N ARG A 213 -6.72 8.65 -11.60
CA ARG A 213 -5.99 8.15 -12.75
C ARG A 213 -5.93 6.63 -12.67
N GLY A 214 -6.40 5.92 -13.69
CA GLY A 214 -6.50 4.46 -13.77
C GLY A 214 -5.27 3.69 -13.28
N LYS A 215 -5.38 2.39 -13.13
CA LYS A 215 -4.28 1.51 -12.68
C LYS A 215 -3.05 1.73 -13.57
N LYS A 216 -1.92 2.11 -12.96
CA LYS A 216 -0.65 2.20 -13.70
C LYS A 216 -0.13 0.79 -13.94
N GLU A 217 -0.05 0.40 -15.18
CA GLU A 217 0.58 -0.85 -15.60
C GLU A 217 2.04 -0.60 -15.96
N ARG A 218 2.91 -1.56 -15.66
CA ARG A 218 4.31 -1.54 -16.08
C ARG A 218 4.82 -2.94 -16.38
N LEU A 219 5.66 -3.06 -17.37
CA LEU A 219 6.38 -4.27 -17.71
C LEU A 219 7.75 -4.25 -17.02
N VAL A 220 7.98 -5.20 -16.12
CA VAL A 220 9.22 -5.33 -15.36
C VAL A 220 10.01 -6.52 -15.90
N PRO A 221 11.30 -6.36 -16.26
CA PRO A 221 12.12 -7.47 -16.74
C PRO A 221 12.35 -8.48 -15.61
N LEU A 222 12.35 -9.77 -15.95
CA LEU A 222 12.59 -10.88 -15.03
C LEU A 222 14.11 -11.10 -14.84
N ILE A 223 14.76 -10.14 -14.21
CA ILE A 223 16.18 -10.12 -13.92
C ILE A 223 16.51 -10.75 -12.55
N ASN A 224 17.77 -10.83 -12.23
CA ASN A 224 18.28 -11.23 -10.90
C ASN A 224 17.78 -12.62 -10.44
N GLY A 225 17.62 -13.58 -11.37
CA GLY A 225 17.14 -14.95 -11.07
C GLY A 225 15.61 -15.07 -10.93
N SER A 226 14.86 -13.99 -11.20
CA SER A 226 13.39 -14.03 -11.09
C SER A 226 12.73 -14.82 -12.23
N ARG A 227 13.37 -14.93 -13.40
CA ARG A 227 12.90 -15.79 -14.49
C ARG A 227 12.89 -17.25 -14.10
N GLU A 228 14.01 -17.73 -13.61
CA GLU A 228 14.22 -19.12 -13.17
C GLU A 228 13.30 -19.48 -12.01
N LEU A 229 13.12 -18.55 -11.08
CA LEU A 229 12.21 -18.72 -9.95
C LEU A 229 10.75 -18.91 -10.42
N LEU A 230 10.28 -18.06 -11.35
CA LEU A 230 8.92 -18.14 -11.85
C LEU A 230 8.71 -19.31 -12.80
N ASP A 231 9.71 -19.68 -13.58
CA ASP A 231 9.68 -20.87 -14.42
C ASP A 231 9.52 -22.14 -13.56
N TRP A 232 10.36 -22.30 -12.55
CA TRP A 232 10.22 -23.36 -11.56
C TRP A 232 8.85 -23.37 -10.89
N TRP A 233 8.35 -22.20 -10.50
CA TRP A 233 7.05 -22.08 -9.86
C TRP A 233 5.91 -22.57 -10.76
N VAL A 234 5.87 -22.08 -11.99
CA VAL A 234 4.80 -22.36 -12.96
C VAL A 234 4.77 -23.82 -13.39
N HIS A 235 5.95 -24.41 -13.64
CA HIS A 235 6.07 -25.79 -14.13
C HIS A 235 6.08 -26.86 -13.01
N GLY A 236 6.12 -26.43 -11.76
CA GLY A 236 6.15 -27.33 -10.60
C GLY A 236 5.08 -26.99 -9.57
N PRO A 237 5.43 -26.28 -8.49
CA PRO A 237 4.55 -26.15 -7.32
C PRO A 237 3.19 -25.47 -7.56
N ARG A 238 3.04 -24.69 -8.62
CA ARG A 238 1.77 -24.02 -8.96
C ARG A 238 0.64 -25.03 -9.22
N TRP A 239 0.95 -26.20 -9.70
CA TRP A 239 0.00 -27.29 -9.98
C TRP A 239 -0.67 -27.87 -8.71
N GLU A 240 -0.09 -27.67 -7.55
CA GLU A 240 -0.66 -28.11 -6.27
C GLU A 240 -2.00 -27.41 -5.93
N PHE A 241 -2.30 -26.28 -6.58
CA PHE A 241 -3.49 -25.52 -6.30
C PHE A 241 -4.68 -25.91 -7.19
N ASP A 242 -4.47 -25.94 -8.49
CA ASP A 242 -5.45 -26.32 -9.52
C ASP A 242 -4.74 -26.58 -10.85
N ASP A 243 -5.46 -27.13 -11.81
CA ASP A 243 -4.99 -27.47 -13.15
C ASP A 243 -4.99 -26.29 -14.16
N ARG A 244 -5.31 -25.08 -13.70
CA ARG A 244 -5.49 -23.90 -14.55
C ARG A 244 -4.19 -23.14 -14.87
N VAL A 245 -3.06 -23.81 -14.88
CA VAL A 245 -1.75 -23.19 -15.18
C VAL A 245 -1.66 -22.67 -16.62
N ASN A 246 -2.44 -23.23 -17.53
CA ASN A 246 -2.50 -22.80 -18.94
C ASN A 246 -3.58 -21.72 -19.20
N ASP A 247 -4.41 -21.39 -18.21
CA ASP A 247 -5.40 -20.32 -18.33
C ASP A 247 -4.74 -18.97 -18.05
N PRO A 248 -4.66 -18.06 -19.03
CA PRO A 248 -4.03 -16.75 -18.83
C PRO A 248 -4.69 -15.90 -17.75
N MET A 249 -5.95 -16.17 -17.42
CA MET A 249 -6.71 -15.45 -16.40
C MET A 249 -6.58 -16.05 -15.00
N ALA A 250 -6.00 -17.24 -14.86
CA ALA A 250 -5.79 -17.88 -13.57
C ALA A 250 -4.80 -17.08 -12.70
N PRO A 251 -4.97 -17.09 -11.37
CA PRO A 251 -4.02 -16.45 -10.47
C PRO A 251 -2.62 -17.05 -10.58
N LEU A 252 -1.59 -16.20 -10.65
CA LEU A 252 -0.20 -16.66 -10.54
C LEU A 252 0.08 -17.16 -9.11
N PHE A 253 -0.43 -16.43 -8.09
CA PHE A 253 -0.35 -16.79 -6.69
C PHE A 253 -1.75 -17.06 -6.14
N PRO A 254 -2.23 -18.32 -6.22
CA PRO A 254 -3.61 -18.66 -5.85
C PRO A 254 -3.82 -18.75 -4.35
N SER A 255 -5.08 -18.60 -3.93
CA SER A 255 -5.55 -18.94 -2.60
C SER A 255 -5.66 -20.46 -2.45
N GLU A 256 -5.46 -20.98 -1.23
CA GLU A 256 -5.76 -22.40 -0.93
C GLU A 256 -7.25 -22.70 -0.89
N ARG A 257 -8.10 -21.66 -0.75
CA ARG A 257 -9.55 -21.83 -0.78
C ARG A 257 -10.00 -22.05 -2.21
N ARG A 258 -10.57 -23.22 -2.46
CA ARG A 258 -11.20 -23.54 -3.74
C ARG A 258 -12.63 -22.99 -3.79
N ARG A 259 -13.04 -22.57 -4.96
CA ARG A 259 -14.41 -22.20 -5.28
C ARG A 259 -15.25 -23.46 -5.54
N ALA A 260 -16.56 -23.31 -5.69
CA ALA A 260 -17.47 -24.42 -5.99
C ALA A 260 -17.13 -25.13 -7.31
N ASP A 261 -16.54 -24.42 -8.28
CA ASP A 261 -16.07 -24.96 -9.56
C ASP A 261 -14.67 -25.62 -9.48
N GLY A 262 -14.11 -25.81 -8.29
CA GLY A 262 -12.78 -26.35 -8.06
C GLY A 262 -11.63 -25.39 -8.33
N SER A 263 -11.88 -24.19 -8.88
CA SER A 263 -10.83 -23.20 -9.16
C SER A 263 -10.35 -22.51 -7.88
N SER A 264 -9.10 -22.08 -7.90
CA SER A 264 -8.52 -21.23 -6.85
C SER A 264 -8.69 -19.75 -7.18
N GLY A 265 -9.05 -18.94 -6.17
CA GLY A 265 -9.04 -17.49 -6.27
C GLY A 265 -7.64 -16.90 -6.08
N PHE A 266 -7.52 -15.59 -6.10
CA PHE A 266 -6.27 -14.90 -5.77
C PHE A 266 -5.97 -14.99 -4.27
N ALA A 267 -4.69 -15.13 -3.89
CA ALA A 267 -4.26 -14.95 -2.51
C ALA A 267 -4.51 -13.51 -2.06
N THR A 268 -4.88 -13.31 -0.81
CA THR A 268 -5.05 -11.96 -0.24
C THR A 268 -3.73 -11.40 0.25
N THR A 269 -3.67 -10.06 0.38
CA THR A 269 -2.48 -9.40 0.94
C THR A 269 -2.18 -9.85 2.36
N ASP A 270 -3.20 -10.15 3.15
CA ASP A 270 -3.04 -10.58 4.54
C ASP A 270 -2.50 -12.01 4.59
N THR A 271 -3.04 -12.93 3.77
CA THR A 271 -2.50 -14.30 3.65
C THR A 271 -1.00 -14.30 3.29
N LEU A 272 -0.59 -13.44 2.35
CA LEU A 272 0.84 -13.35 2.01
C LEU A 272 1.65 -12.73 3.14
N ARG A 273 1.17 -11.65 3.78
CA ARG A 273 1.87 -11.01 4.90
C ARG A 273 2.06 -11.92 6.09
N ASP A 274 1.02 -12.69 6.44
CA ASP A 274 1.09 -13.66 7.53
C ASP A 274 2.14 -14.74 7.22
N GLY A 275 2.18 -15.24 5.98
CA GLY A 275 3.20 -16.21 5.55
C GLY A 275 4.63 -15.66 5.60
N LEU A 276 4.84 -14.36 5.28
CA LEU A 276 6.14 -13.73 5.48
C LEU A 276 6.48 -13.61 6.96
N ALA A 277 5.52 -13.16 7.78
CA ALA A 277 5.74 -12.98 9.21
C ALA A 277 6.11 -14.30 9.90
N GLU A 278 5.44 -15.40 9.54
CA GLU A 278 5.74 -16.75 10.01
C GLU A 278 7.16 -17.19 9.59
N ALA A 279 7.51 -17.03 8.31
CA ALA A 279 8.84 -17.38 7.82
C ALA A 279 9.95 -16.56 8.50
N VAL A 280 9.72 -15.27 8.72
CA VAL A 280 10.68 -14.39 9.42
C VAL A 280 10.85 -14.83 10.87
N ALA A 281 9.76 -15.15 11.56
CA ALA A 281 9.81 -15.61 12.95
C ALA A 281 10.64 -16.91 13.10
N VAL A 282 10.56 -17.81 12.12
CA VAL A 282 11.28 -19.10 12.13
C VAL A 282 12.74 -18.95 11.66
N HIS A 283 12.96 -18.29 10.54
CA HIS A 283 14.25 -18.32 9.84
C HIS A 283 15.13 -17.07 10.07
N LEU A 284 14.52 -15.98 10.56
CA LEU A 284 15.23 -14.73 10.87
C LEU A 284 14.63 -14.04 12.11
N PRO A 285 14.61 -14.70 13.28
CA PRO A 285 13.90 -14.22 14.47
C PRO A 285 14.34 -12.83 14.95
N ALA A 286 15.57 -12.42 14.68
CA ALA A 286 16.08 -11.09 15.00
C ALA A 286 15.32 -9.95 14.29
N GLN A 287 14.65 -10.26 13.18
CA GLN A 287 13.83 -9.32 12.39
C GLN A 287 12.31 -9.56 12.56
N ALA A 288 11.91 -10.45 13.47
CA ALA A 288 10.49 -10.70 13.76
C ALA A 288 9.77 -9.40 14.15
N GLY A 289 8.60 -9.19 13.58
CA GLY A 289 7.80 -7.96 13.75
C GLY A 289 8.38 -6.69 13.10
N ARG A 290 9.60 -6.76 12.53
CA ARG A 290 10.26 -5.64 11.84
C ARG A 290 10.25 -5.79 10.34
N LEU A 291 10.64 -6.96 9.82
CA LEU A 291 10.68 -7.22 8.38
C LEU A 291 9.27 -7.32 7.81
N SER A 292 8.94 -6.40 6.94
CA SER A 292 7.66 -6.32 6.23
C SER A 292 7.88 -6.46 4.73
N PRO A 293 6.83 -6.75 3.93
CA PRO A 293 6.93 -6.77 2.47
C PRO A 293 7.52 -5.50 1.89
N HIS A 294 7.23 -4.37 2.53
CA HIS A 294 7.75 -3.07 2.10
C HIS A 294 9.25 -2.95 2.33
N LEU A 295 9.76 -3.42 3.47
CA LEU A 295 11.19 -3.46 3.75
C LEU A 295 11.95 -4.41 2.82
N LEU A 296 11.33 -5.55 2.46
CA LEU A 296 11.92 -6.47 1.51
C LEU A 296 12.00 -5.85 0.10
N ARG A 297 11.00 -5.07 -0.29
CA ARG A 297 11.07 -4.27 -1.52
C ARG A 297 12.13 -3.16 -1.44
N HIS A 298 12.33 -2.53 -0.27
CA HIS A 298 13.43 -1.60 -0.04
C HIS A 298 14.79 -2.30 -0.23
N PHE A 299 14.92 -3.52 0.29
CA PHE A 299 16.09 -4.34 0.05
C PHE A 299 16.34 -4.55 -1.44
N ALA A 300 15.32 -4.96 -2.21
CA ALA A 300 15.46 -5.13 -3.67
C ALA A 300 15.99 -3.87 -4.37
N ALA A 301 15.44 -2.70 -4.01
CA ALA A 301 15.93 -1.42 -4.55
C ALA A 301 17.40 -1.17 -4.25
N SER A 302 17.80 -1.37 -2.98
CA SER A 302 19.19 -1.17 -2.54
C SER A 302 20.13 -2.21 -3.14
N ASP A 303 19.66 -3.43 -3.35
CA ASP A 303 20.44 -4.52 -3.93
C ASP A 303 20.69 -4.29 -5.42
N LEU A 304 19.66 -3.91 -6.18
CA LEU A 304 19.80 -3.53 -7.60
C LEU A 304 20.77 -2.35 -7.77
N TYR A 305 20.71 -1.37 -6.87
CA TYR A 305 21.61 -0.22 -6.88
C TYR A 305 23.07 -0.61 -6.59
N ARG A 306 23.31 -1.44 -5.55
CA ARG A 306 24.64 -1.98 -5.24
C ARG A 306 25.25 -2.81 -6.37
N ASN A 307 24.40 -3.49 -7.13
CA ASN A 307 24.79 -4.24 -8.31
C ASN A 307 24.97 -3.35 -9.56
N GLY A 308 24.99 -2.03 -9.41
CA GLY A 308 25.33 -1.07 -10.46
C GLY A 308 24.18 -0.63 -11.35
N MET A 309 22.92 -0.97 -10.99
CA MET A 309 21.78 -0.49 -11.77
C MET A 309 21.52 0.98 -11.54
N ASP A 310 21.27 1.71 -12.61
CA ASP A 310 20.94 3.13 -12.58
C ASP A 310 19.63 3.41 -11.79
N VAL A 311 19.62 4.54 -11.08
CA VAL A 311 18.48 4.93 -10.22
C VAL A 311 17.20 5.14 -11.01
N VAL A 312 17.27 5.62 -12.25
CA VAL A 312 16.11 5.82 -13.12
C VAL A 312 15.52 4.45 -13.52
N ALA A 313 16.37 3.49 -13.88
CA ALA A 313 15.95 2.12 -14.18
C ALA A 313 15.30 1.44 -12.96
N ILE A 314 15.86 1.63 -11.77
CA ILE A 314 15.27 1.15 -10.51
C ILE A 314 13.90 1.78 -10.26
N GLN A 315 13.77 3.10 -10.50
CA GLN A 315 12.50 3.82 -10.38
C GLN A 315 11.43 3.24 -11.31
N GLU A 316 11.77 2.94 -12.55
CA GLU A 316 10.86 2.33 -13.54
C GLU A 316 10.44 0.92 -13.10
N ILE A 317 11.38 0.07 -12.69
CA ILE A 317 11.11 -1.28 -12.18
C ILE A 317 10.15 -1.22 -11.00
N LEU A 318 10.42 -0.33 -10.04
CA LEU A 318 9.59 -0.21 -8.84
C LEU A 318 8.27 0.53 -9.10
N GLY A 319 8.17 1.36 -10.14
CA GLY A 319 6.99 2.19 -10.42
C GLY A 319 6.79 3.27 -9.35
N HIS A 320 7.86 3.97 -8.98
CA HIS A 320 7.79 5.12 -8.10
C HIS A 320 7.42 6.36 -8.92
N ALA A 321 6.41 7.11 -8.43
CA ALA A 321 5.98 8.35 -9.11
C ALA A 321 7.00 9.49 -8.95
N TRP A 322 7.86 9.42 -7.90
CA TRP A 322 8.81 10.47 -7.55
C TRP A 322 10.19 9.89 -7.27
N LEU A 323 11.22 10.49 -7.83
CA LEU A 323 12.62 10.12 -7.64
C LEU A 323 13.02 10.13 -6.16
N ASN A 324 12.52 11.08 -5.39
CA ASN A 324 12.76 11.19 -3.95
C ASN A 324 12.41 9.90 -3.18
N THR A 325 11.43 9.13 -3.63
CA THR A 325 11.08 7.86 -2.99
C THR A 325 12.15 6.79 -3.23
N THR A 326 12.85 6.85 -4.36
CA THR A 326 13.97 5.95 -4.70
C THR A 326 15.27 6.44 -4.06
N MET A 327 15.48 7.74 -3.97
CA MET A 327 16.68 8.36 -3.37
C MET A 327 16.83 8.05 -1.87
N ILE A 328 15.72 7.80 -1.15
CA ILE A 328 15.79 7.38 0.26
C ILE A 328 16.62 6.09 0.43
N TYR A 329 16.65 5.22 -0.59
CA TYR A 329 17.39 3.95 -0.57
C TYR A 329 18.88 4.13 -0.88
N VAL A 330 19.22 5.13 -1.68
CA VAL A 330 20.59 5.47 -2.08
C VAL A 330 21.38 6.06 -0.89
N HIS A 331 20.69 6.80 0.00
CA HIS A 331 21.34 7.41 1.16
C HIS A 331 21.71 6.45 2.31
N VAL A 332 21.27 5.19 2.25
CA VAL A 332 21.57 4.20 3.31
C VAL A 332 22.97 3.58 3.15
N ASP A 333 23.53 3.62 1.95
CA ASP A 333 24.84 3.02 1.66
C ASP A 333 25.91 4.11 1.45
N LYS A 334 26.60 4.51 2.53
CA LYS A 334 27.67 5.52 2.47
C LYS A 334 28.91 5.04 1.71
N THR A 335 29.10 3.72 1.59
CA THR A 335 30.26 3.15 0.87
C THR A 335 30.21 3.47 -0.62
N HIS A 336 29.00 3.64 -1.19
CA HIS A 336 28.83 3.96 -2.60
C HIS A 336 29.41 5.33 -2.99
N ILE A 337 29.45 6.31 -2.09
CA ILE A 337 30.06 7.63 -2.36
C ILE A 337 31.59 7.47 -2.52
N GLU A 338 32.18 6.62 -1.68
CA GLU A 338 33.61 6.32 -1.74
C GLU A 338 33.96 5.49 -2.99
N ASP A 339 33.13 4.48 -3.31
CA ASP A 339 33.28 3.65 -4.51
C ASP A 339 33.08 4.45 -5.81
N ALA A 340 32.07 5.34 -5.84
CA ALA A 340 31.83 6.23 -6.99
C ALA A 340 32.98 7.20 -7.20
N TRP A 341 33.57 7.71 -6.11
CA TRP A 341 34.75 8.55 -6.17
C TRP A 341 36.00 7.81 -6.67
N ALA A 342 36.22 6.59 -6.14
CA ALA A 342 37.32 5.71 -6.59
C ALA A 342 37.18 5.36 -8.08
N GLY A 343 35.96 4.99 -8.52
CA GLY A 343 35.66 4.72 -9.93
C GLY A 343 35.77 5.95 -10.85
N ALA A 344 35.44 7.13 -10.36
CA ALA A 344 35.67 8.38 -11.08
C ALA A 344 37.15 8.71 -11.23
N GLY A 345 37.91 8.49 -10.18
CA GLY A 345 39.38 8.63 -10.17
C GLY A 345 40.07 7.71 -11.17
N GLN A 346 39.68 6.45 -11.24
CA GLN A 346 40.18 5.47 -12.22
C GLN A 346 39.86 5.86 -13.67
N ARG A 347 38.62 6.33 -13.94
CA ARG A 347 38.22 6.83 -15.27
C ARG A 347 38.96 8.11 -15.68
N ALA A 348 39.22 8.98 -14.73
CA ALA A 348 40.04 10.18 -14.97
C ALA A 348 41.49 9.78 -15.26
N ALA A 349 42.09 8.90 -14.47
CA ALA A 349 43.44 8.40 -14.68
C ALA A 349 43.65 7.70 -16.03
N SER A 350 42.67 6.89 -16.46
CA SER A 350 42.69 6.22 -17.79
C SER A 350 42.57 7.21 -18.96
N ARG A 351 41.86 8.34 -18.78
CA ARG A 351 41.75 9.41 -19.80
C ARG A 351 43.03 10.26 -19.91
N PHE A 352 43.74 10.44 -18.81
CA PHE A 352 44.98 11.25 -18.78
C PHE A 352 46.26 10.41 -18.92
N GLY A 353 46.18 9.09 -18.68
CA GLY A 353 47.33 8.18 -18.82
C GLY A 353 47.62 7.67 -20.23
N SER A 354 46.77 7.97 -21.24
CA SER A 354 46.99 7.58 -22.65
C SER A 354 47.65 8.63 -23.51
N ARG A 355 48.26 9.66 -22.90
CA ARG A 355 49.12 10.60 -23.59
C ARG A 355 50.57 10.46 -23.08
N ARG A 356 51.24 9.46 -23.54
CA ARG A 356 52.70 9.41 -23.70
C ARG A 356 53.06 8.62 -24.93
#